data_f6a3dc69578c0d7557c16964337299d8
#
_entry.id   f6a3dc69578c0d7557c16964337299d8
#
_cell.length_a   1.000
_cell.length_b   1.000
_cell.length_c   1.000
_cell.angle_alpha   90.00
_cell.angle_beta   90.00
_cell.angle_gamma   90.00
#
_symmetry.space_group_name_H-M   'P 1'
#
loop_
_entity.id
_entity.type
_entity.pdbx_description
1 polymer ?
#
loop_
_entity_poly.entity_id
_entity_poly.type
_entity_poly.pdbx_seq_one_letter_code
_entity_poly.pdbx_strand_id
1 'polypeptide(L)'
;VGLVVYNRKEGRALGEVTKFLVYNARKRDRNGDTPANYFTHTVGVAGVRDMRCQELMPDVLHWLGITHIDRFASMSDMKFDALREAGITVGESVPLPESLVPADARVEIEAKIAAGYRGGEGFRTDAPSTGRAFGE
;
A
#
# COMPACT_ATOMS: atom_id res chain seq x y z
N VAL A 1 -6.39 -13.89 -19.05
CA VAL A 1 -6.69 -14.51 -17.74
C VAL A 1 -6.11 -13.61 -16.66
N GLY A 2 -6.90 -13.31 -15.64
CA GLY A 2 -6.49 -12.49 -14.50
C GLY A 2 -6.54 -13.27 -13.19
N LEU A 3 -5.67 -12.91 -12.25
CA LEU A 3 -5.67 -13.42 -10.88
C LEU A 3 -5.78 -12.25 -9.90
N VAL A 4 -6.68 -12.35 -8.95
CA VAL A 4 -6.76 -11.44 -7.81
C VAL A 4 -6.42 -12.20 -6.53
N VAL A 5 -5.35 -11.77 -5.85
CA VAL A 5 -5.00 -12.28 -4.52
C VAL A 5 -5.47 -11.27 -3.47
N TYR A 6 -6.41 -11.68 -2.63
CA TYR A 6 -6.99 -10.84 -1.60
C TYR A 6 -6.68 -11.37 -0.21
N ASN A 7 -5.92 -10.61 0.55
CA ASN A 7 -5.62 -10.91 1.96
C ASN A 7 -6.67 -10.22 2.85
N ARG A 8 -7.46 -11.01 3.56
CA ARG A 8 -8.61 -10.53 4.33
C ARG A 8 -8.27 -9.60 5.50
N LYS A 9 -7.05 -9.65 6.00
CA LYS A 9 -6.62 -8.83 7.14
C LYS A 9 -6.25 -7.43 6.67
N GLU A 10 -7.22 -6.56 6.63
CA GLU A 10 -7.11 -5.18 6.16
C GLU A 10 -6.32 -4.25 7.10
N GLY A 11 -6.13 -2.99 6.68
CA GLY A 11 -5.49 -1.96 7.49
C GLY A 11 -4.04 -2.30 7.83
N ARG A 12 -3.22 -2.67 6.84
CA ARG A 12 -1.81 -3.07 7.02
C ARG A 12 -1.66 -4.25 7.98
N ALA A 13 -2.52 -5.24 7.83
CA ALA A 13 -2.62 -6.42 8.68
C ALA A 13 -2.95 -6.11 10.16
N LEU A 14 -3.40 -4.91 10.48
CA LEU A 14 -3.85 -4.53 11.82
C LEU A 14 -5.30 -4.93 12.10
N GLY A 15 -6.05 -5.27 11.06
CA GLY A 15 -7.44 -5.71 11.13
C GLY A 15 -8.46 -4.60 10.86
N GLU A 16 -9.69 -5.02 10.57
CA GLU A 16 -10.77 -4.09 10.16
C GLU A 16 -11.19 -3.14 11.28
N VAL A 17 -11.27 -3.61 12.51
CA VAL A 17 -11.64 -2.76 13.66
C VAL A 17 -10.61 -1.64 13.83
N THR A 18 -9.34 -1.97 13.79
CA THR A 18 -8.25 -0.98 13.86
C THR A 18 -8.33 0.00 12.70
N LYS A 19 -8.61 -0.48 11.48
CA LYS A 19 -8.81 0.38 10.30
C LYS A 19 -9.91 1.41 10.54
N PHE A 20 -11.07 1.01 11.07
CA PHE A 20 -12.17 1.93 11.38
C PHE A 20 -11.82 2.91 12.50
N LEU A 21 -11.11 2.47 13.52
CA LEU A 21 -10.65 3.36 14.60
C LEU A 21 -9.69 4.43 14.08
N VAL A 22 -8.74 4.05 13.23
CA VAL A 22 -7.82 4.99 12.56
C VAL A 22 -8.59 5.96 11.68
N TYR A 23 -9.53 5.47 10.88
CA TYR A 23 -10.37 6.30 10.03
C TYR A 23 -11.15 7.34 10.85
N ASN A 24 -11.79 6.92 11.95
CA ASN A 24 -12.49 7.81 12.83
C ASN A 24 -11.56 8.85 13.50
N ALA A 25 -10.37 8.45 13.93
CA ALA A 25 -9.39 9.35 14.50
C ALA A 25 -8.98 10.44 13.49
N ARG A 26 -8.72 10.07 12.24
CA ARG A 26 -8.41 10.99 11.15
C ARG A 26 -9.53 11.99 10.91
N LYS A 27 -10.78 11.51 10.81
CA LYS A 27 -11.95 12.37 10.51
C LYS A 27 -12.33 13.31 11.65
N ARG A 28 -11.90 13.01 12.88
CA ARG A 28 -12.13 13.84 14.09
C ARG A 28 -10.96 14.72 14.47
N ASP A 29 -9.87 14.68 13.72
CA ASP A 29 -8.70 15.52 13.98
C ASP A 29 -9.07 17.00 13.77
N ARG A 30 -8.81 17.81 14.79
CA ARG A 30 -9.07 19.26 14.75
C ARG A 30 -8.21 19.98 13.72
N ASN A 31 -7.05 19.41 13.37
CA ASN A 31 -6.14 19.95 12.36
C ASN A 31 -6.49 19.47 10.94
N GLY A 32 -7.55 18.70 10.79
CA GLY A 32 -8.00 18.13 9.54
C GLY A 32 -7.35 16.79 9.18
N ASP A 33 -7.98 16.09 8.27
CA ASP A 33 -7.49 14.81 7.72
C ASP A 33 -6.45 15.10 6.64
N THR A 34 -5.18 15.02 6.99
CA THR A 34 -4.07 15.34 6.09
C THR A 34 -3.16 14.13 5.83
N PRO A 35 -2.49 14.09 4.66
CA PRO A 35 -1.51 13.04 4.37
C PRO A 35 -0.39 12.94 5.41
N ALA A 36 0.06 14.07 5.94
CA ALA A 36 1.11 14.12 6.95
C ALA A 36 0.73 13.41 8.25
N ASN A 37 -0.56 13.46 8.63
CA ASN A 37 -1.06 12.86 9.87
C ASN A 37 -1.55 11.42 9.70
N TYR A 38 -1.62 10.89 8.49
CA TYR A 38 -2.17 9.57 8.22
C TYR A 38 -1.54 8.46 9.06
N PHE A 39 -0.21 8.38 9.05
CA PHE A 39 0.50 7.35 9.81
C PHE A 39 0.54 7.62 11.31
N THR A 40 0.52 8.87 11.72
CA THR A 40 0.47 9.26 13.13
C THR A 40 -0.79 8.71 13.79
N HIS A 41 -1.95 8.81 13.16
CA HIS A 41 -3.18 8.23 13.67
C HIS A 41 -3.13 6.71 13.73
N THR A 42 -2.49 6.05 12.75
CA THR A 42 -2.31 4.60 12.77
C THR A 42 -1.50 4.16 13.99
N VAL A 43 -0.38 4.80 14.25
CA VAL A 43 0.46 4.52 15.43
C VAL A 43 -0.27 4.83 16.73
N GLY A 44 -1.02 5.96 16.77
CA GLY A 44 -1.79 6.35 17.95
C GLY A 44 -2.87 5.35 18.35
N VAL A 45 -3.49 4.69 17.39
CA VAL A 45 -4.53 3.67 17.62
C VAL A 45 -3.96 2.29 17.86
N ALA A 46 -2.99 1.86 17.03
CA ALA A 46 -2.52 0.48 16.96
C ALA A 46 -1.19 0.23 17.68
N GLY A 47 -0.47 1.28 18.05
CA GLY A 47 0.88 1.17 18.63
C GLY A 47 1.98 0.86 17.61
N VAL A 48 1.61 0.46 16.39
CA VAL A 48 2.52 0.13 15.30
C VAL A 48 1.98 0.71 14.00
N ARG A 49 2.86 0.89 13.04
CA ARG A 49 2.53 1.49 11.75
C ARG A 49 2.02 0.49 10.73
N ASP A 50 2.57 -0.72 10.74
CA ASP A 50 2.33 -1.77 9.76
C ASP A 50 2.71 -3.13 10.34
N MET A 51 1.90 -4.16 10.10
CA MET A 51 2.19 -5.54 10.50
C MET A 51 2.14 -6.51 9.31
N ARG A 52 2.25 -6.01 8.09
CA ARG A 52 2.25 -6.88 6.90
C ARG A 52 3.58 -7.61 6.77
N CYS A 53 3.48 -8.88 6.45
CA CYS A 53 4.59 -9.76 6.11
C CYS A 53 4.60 -9.95 4.60
N GLN A 54 5.23 -9.02 3.88
CA GLN A 54 5.17 -9.00 2.40
C GLN A 54 5.85 -10.21 1.76
N GLU A 55 6.86 -10.77 2.40
CA GLU A 55 7.56 -11.97 1.95
C GLU A 55 6.67 -13.22 1.86
N LEU A 56 5.51 -13.22 2.55
CA LEU A 56 4.54 -14.32 2.45
C LEU A 56 3.58 -14.18 1.27
N MET A 57 3.52 -13.01 0.64
CA MET A 57 2.62 -12.78 -0.48
C MET A 57 2.88 -13.69 -1.68
N PRO A 58 4.12 -14.03 -2.06
CA PRO A 58 4.40 -14.93 -3.16
C PRO A 58 3.98 -16.39 -2.94
N ASP A 59 3.73 -16.80 -1.70
CA ASP A 59 3.41 -18.20 -1.37
C ASP A 59 2.17 -18.70 -2.11
N VAL A 60 1.16 -17.84 -2.26
CA VAL A 60 -0.06 -18.17 -3.01
C VAL A 60 0.26 -18.45 -4.49
N LEU A 61 1.15 -17.67 -5.07
CA LEU A 61 1.56 -17.83 -6.47
C LEU A 61 2.37 -19.11 -6.66
N HIS A 62 3.28 -19.40 -5.76
CA HIS A 62 4.04 -20.65 -5.76
C HIS A 62 3.12 -21.87 -5.60
N TRP A 63 2.14 -21.78 -4.71
CA TRP A 63 1.15 -22.85 -4.52
C TRP A 63 0.33 -23.10 -5.80
N LEU A 64 0.04 -22.03 -6.56
CA LEU A 64 -0.65 -22.12 -7.85
C LEU A 64 0.29 -22.50 -9.01
N GLY A 65 1.60 -22.63 -8.77
CA GLY A 65 2.60 -22.93 -9.81
C GLY A 65 2.89 -21.73 -10.73
N ILE A 66 2.60 -20.51 -10.27
CA ILE A 66 2.83 -19.29 -11.06
C ILE A 66 4.24 -18.76 -10.78
N THR A 67 5.07 -18.73 -11.81
CA THR A 67 6.45 -18.22 -11.76
C THR A 67 6.67 -16.96 -12.60
N HIS A 68 5.66 -16.57 -13.38
CA HIS A 68 5.70 -15.40 -14.24
C HIS A 68 4.36 -14.66 -14.22
N ILE A 69 4.43 -13.33 -14.15
CA ILE A 69 3.28 -12.43 -14.24
C ILE A 69 3.52 -11.50 -15.42
N ASP A 70 2.66 -11.53 -16.43
CA ASP A 70 2.78 -10.64 -17.58
C ASP A 70 2.59 -9.19 -17.19
N ARG A 71 1.52 -8.88 -16.43
CA ARG A 71 1.17 -7.53 -15.99
C ARG A 71 0.79 -7.52 -14.52
N PHE A 72 1.49 -6.71 -13.75
CA PHE A 72 1.27 -6.56 -12.31
C PHE A 72 0.76 -5.16 -11.97
N ALA A 73 -0.52 -5.05 -11.62
CA ALA A 73 -1.14 -3.80 -11.20
C ALA A 73 -0.98 -3.60 -9.70
N SER A 74 -0.11 -2.70 -9.28
CA SER A 74 0.11 -2.36 -7.88
C SER A 74 0.80 -1.00 -7.75
N MET A 75 0.48 -0.28 -6.67
CA MET A 75 1.20 0.93 -6.25
C MET A 75 2.35 0.61 -5.27
N SER A 76 2.52 -0.65 -4.87
CA SER A 76 3.43 -1.04 -3.80
C SER A 76 4.73 -1.64 -4.36
N ASP A 77 5.84 -0.93 -4.19
CA ASP A 77 7.17 -1.47 -4.50
C ASP A 77 7.52 -2.66 -3.61
N MET A 78 7.07 -2.66 -2.36
CA MET A 78 7.29 -3.77 -1.43
C MET A 78 6.71 -5.09 -1.96
N LYS A 79 5.54 -5.05 -2.58
CA LYS A 79 4.93 -6.23 -3.21
C LYS A 79 5.71 -6.68 -4.44
N PHE A 80 6.13 -5.74 -5.26
CA PHE A 80 6.93 -6.03 -6.45
C PHE A 80 8.27 -6.67 -6.07
N ASP A 81 8.95 -6.10 -5.08
CA ASP A 81 10.22 -6.65 -4.60
C ASP A 81 10.06 -8.04 -3.99
N ALA A 82 9.02 -8.27 -3.19
CA ALA A 82 8.74 -9.57 -2.62
C ALA A 82 8.54 -10.65 -3.70
N LEU A 83 7.87 -10.31 -4.81
CA LEU A 83 7.73 -11.20 -5.96
C LEU A 83 9.09 -11.54 -6.57
N ARG A 84 9.91 -10.52 -6.82
CA ARG A 84 11.24 -10.70 -7.41
C ARG A 84 12.18 -11.53 -6.53
N GLU A 85 12.20 -11.25 -5.24
CA GLU A 85 13.01 -11.97 -4.24
C GLU A 85 12.59 -13.44 -4.13
N ALA A 86 11.31 -13.72 -4.34
CA ALA A 86 10.77 -15.08 -4.41
C ALA A 86 10.96 -15.79 -5.76
N GLY A 87 11.66 -15.18 -6.71
CA GLY A 87 11.94 -15.76 -8.02
C GLY A 87 10.78 -15.67 -9.03
N ILE A 88 9.76 -14.84 -8.75
CA ILE A 88 8.66 -14.60 -9.67
C ILE A 88 9.03 -13.42 -10.57
N THR A 89 9.01 -13.66 -11.89
CA THR A 89 9.30 -12.62 -12.87
C THR A 89 8.05 -11.80 -13.20
N VAL A 90 8.22 -10.50 -13.39
CA VAL A 90 7.16 -9.55 -13.76
C VAL A 90 7.54 -8.89 -15.08
N GLY A 91 6.70 -9.03 -16.10
CA GLY A 91 6.90 -8.43 -17.41
C GLY A 91 6.66 -6.94 -17.41
N GLU A 92 5.49 -6.51 -16.94
CA GLU A 92 5.09 -5.10 -16.90
C GLU A 92 4.50 -4.73 -15.53
N SER A 93 4.94 -3.62 -14.95
CA SER A 93 4.29 -3.02 -13.79
C SER A 93 3.29 -1.96 -14.26
N VAL A 94 2.01 -2.17 -13.95
CA VAL A 94 0.92 -1.29 -14.36
C VAL A 94 0.58 -0.34 -13.21
N PRO A 95 0.80 0.97 -13.37
CA PRO A 95 0.40 1.95 -12.37
C PRO A 95 -1.12 2.11 -12.32
N LEU A 96 -1.65 2.47 -11.15
CA LEU A 96 -3.05 2.84 -11.01
C LEU A 96 -3.21 4.33 -11.34
N PRO A 97 -4.03 4.70 -12.33
CA PRO A 97 -4.26 6.09 -12.69
C PRO A 97 -5.06 6.83 -11.61
N GLU A 98 -4.80 8.12 -11.43
CA GLU A 98 -5.49 8.97 -10.46
C GLU A 98 -7.01 8.97 -10.67
N SER A 99 -7.47 8.84 -11.91
CA SER A 99 -8.89 8.82 -12.27
C SER A 99 -9.69 7.68 -11.61
N LEU A 100 -9.01 6.63 -11.17
CA LEU A 100 -9.62 5.49 -10.46
C LEU A 100 -9.65 5.68 -8.93
N VAL A 101 -9.07 6.77 -8.41
CA VAL A 101 -9.02 7.04 -6.97
C VAL A 101 -10.22 7.90 -6.57
N PRO A 102 -11.11 7.39 -5.69
CA PRO A 102 -12.20 8.19 -5.16
C PRO A 102 -11.69 9.39 -4.35
N ALA A 103 -12.45 10.48 -4.34
CA ALA A 103 -12.04 11.71 -3.65
C ALA A 103 -11.80 11.51 -2.15
N ASP A 104 -12.57 10.65 -1.50
CA ASP A 104 -12.46 10.32 -0.07
C ASP A 104 -11.25 9.42 0.25
N ALA A 105 -10.66 8.76 -0.74
CA ALA A 105 -9.43 7.98 -0.59
C ALA A 105 -8.16 8.78 -0.88
N ARG A 106 -8.26 10.02 -1.34
CA ARG A 106 -7.14 10.83 -1.82
C ARG A 106 -6.08 11.05 -0.74
N VAL A 107 -6.48 11.40 0.48
CA VAL A 107 -5.55 11.63 1.62
C VAL A 107 -4.69 10.38 1.88
N GLU A 108 -5.30 9.20 1.86
CA GLU A 108 -4.57 7.95 2.06
C GLU A 108 -3.58 7.66 0.92
N ILE A 109 -3.98 7.88 -0.32
CA ILE A 109 -3.12 7.65 -1.48
C ILE A 109 -1.96 8.64 -1.50
N GLU A 110 -2.19 9.92 -1.23
CA GLU A 110 -1.14 10.94 -1.13
C GLU A 110 -0.15 10.62 0.00
N ALA A 111 -0.64 10.16 1.17
CA ALA A 111 0.22 9.72 2.25
C ALA A 111 1.08 8.51 1.87
N LYS A 112 0.53 7.56 1.12
CA LYS A 112 1.27 6.40 0.61
C LYS A 112 2.34 6.82 -0.40
N ILE A 113 2.03 7.71 -1.33
CA ILE A 113 3.00 8.21 -2.32
C ILE A 113 4.14 8.95 -1.62
N ALA A 114 3.84 9.81 -0.65
CA ALA A 114 4.84 10.48 0.17
C ALA A 114 5.72 9.50 0.98
N ALA A 115 5.21 8.31 1.28
CA ALA A 115 5.95 7.22 1.94
C ALA A 115 6.71 6.29 0.97
N GLY A 116 6.78 6.62 -0.32
CA GLY A 116 7.55 5.88 -1.33
C GLY A 116 6.73 4.88 -2.16
N TYR A 117 5.40 4.94 -2.13
CA TYR A 117 4.56 4.17 -3.07
C TYR A 117 4.55 4.85 -4.45
N ARG A 118 4.42 4.05 -5.51
CA ARG A 118 4.32 4.60 -6.86
C ARG A 118 2.93 5.14 -7.12
N GLY A 119 2.85 6.43 -7.49
CA GLY A 119 1.66 7.03 -8.08
C GLY A 119 1.56 6.72 -9.57
N GLY A 120 0.32 6.63 -10.07
CA GLY A 120 0.06 6.63 -11.51
C GLY A 120 0.14 8.05 -12.09
N GLU A 121 -0.14 8.16 -13.39
CA GLU A 121 -0.24 9.47 -14.05
C GLU A 121 -1.25 10.37 -13.32
N GLY A 122 -0.87 11.63 -13.11
CA GLY A 122 -1.69 12.63 -12.40
C GLY A 122 -1.29 12.87 -10.96
N PHE A 123 -0.59 11.93 -10.30
CA PHE A 123 -0.03 12.16 -8.97
C PHE A 123 1.29 12.91 -9.07
N ARG A 124 1.25 14.21 -8.80
CA ARG A 124 2.45 15.02 -8.59
C ARG A 124 2.86 14.93 -7.12
N THR A 125 4.05 14.43 -6.86
CA THR A 125 4.71 14.60 -5.56
C THR A 125 5.77 15.67 -5.73
N ASP A 126 5.56 16.82 -5.13
CA ASP A 126 6.61 17.87 -5.01
C ASP A 126 7.66 17.49 -3.94
N ALA A 127 7.53 16.33 -3.34
CA ALA A 127 8.50 15.83 -2.37
C ALA A 127 9.58 15.02 -3.10
N PRO A 128 10.88 15.29 -2.85
CA PRO A 128 11.94 14.45 -3.35
C PRO A 128 11.70 13.02 -2.82
N SER A 129 11.85 12.04 -3.70
CA SER A 129 11.81 10.63 -3.32
C SER A 129 12.94 10.35 -2.33
N THR A 130 12.69 10.54 -1.06
CA THR A 130 13.59 10.04 -0.03
C THR A 130 13.49 8.53 -0.10
N GLY A 131 14.61 7.92 -0.45
CA GLY A 131 14.74 6.48 -0.54
C GLY A 131 14.14 5.78 0.68
N ARG A 132 13.63 4.58 0.44
CA ARG A 132 13.00 3.69 1.42
C ARG A 132 13.49 3.90 2.84
N ALA A 133 12.65 4.48 3.68
CA ALA A 133 12.73 4.20 5.09
C ALA A 133 12.06 2.82 5.30
N PHE A 134 12.85 1.75 5.29
CA PHE A 134 12.40 0.50 5.89
C PHE A 134 12.13 0.82 7.35
N GLY A 135 10.89 0.60 7.77
CA GLY A 135 10.45 0.96 9.08
C GLY A 135 11.22 0.23 10.16
N GLU A 136 11.70 0.98 11.07
CA GLU A 136 11.88 0.56 12.43
C GLU A 136 10.51 0.36 13.10
#